data_30d578fd9ddcec4aab215f91228281a2
#
_entry.id   30d578fd9ddcec4aab215f91228281a2
#
_cell.length_a   1.000
_cell.length_b   1.000
_cell.length_c   1.000
_cell.angle_alpha   90.00
_cell.angle_beta   90.00
_cell.angle_gamma   90.00
#
_symmetry.space_group_name_H-M   'P 1'
#
loop_
_entity.id
_entity.type
_entity.pdbx_description
1 polymer ?
#
loop_
_entity_poly.entity_id
_entity_poly.type
_entity_poly.pdbx_seq_one_letter_code
_entity_poly.pdbx_strand_id
1 'polypeptide(L)'
;MEIKIGDLVSYQGHTVRVMSIINGIIRLSRFGAIYFDETKIQLIESVNIPKFKNNDRVFVRDIPDEEKSEYGCFWDRGMDKYVGEIVTICTDTKRPDRFKIDGWHFNTYHLEPVRDYDII
;
A
#
# COMPACT_ATOMS: atom_id res chain seq x y z
N MET A 1 13.64 -5.22 -15.69
CA MET A 1 12.42 -4.47 -15.27
C MET A 1 12.26 -4.59 -13.77
N GLU A 2 12.18 -3.47 -13.10
CA GLU A 2 12.05 -3.46 -11.64
C GLU A 2 10.59 -3.26 -11.26
N ILE A 3 10.04 -4.22 -10.52
CA ILE A 3 8.66 -4.18 -10.03
C ILE A 3 8.68 -3.99 -8.53
N LYS A 4 7.83 -3.09 -8.04
CA LYS A 4 7.71 -2.74 -6.63
C LYS A 4 6.30 -3.05 -6.12
N ILE A 5 6.18 -3.24 -4.82
CA ILE A 5 4.87 -3.34 -4.16
C ILE A 5 4.05 -2.10 -4.49
N GLY A 6 2.80 -2.28 -4.85
CA GLY A 6 1.88 -1.20 -5.24
C GLY A 6 1.83 -0.92 -6.73
N ASP A 7 2.77 -1.43 -7.52
CA ASP A 7 2.78 -1.23 -8.96
C ASP A 7 1.57 -1.87 -9.62
N LEU A 8 1.08 -1.25 -10.70
CA LEU A 8 0.10 -1.86 -11.59
C LEU A 8 0.82 -2.64 -12.67
N VAL A 9 0.43 -3.89 -12.82
CA VAL A 9 1.02 -4.79 -13.82
C VAL A 9 -0.06 -5.50 -14.62
N SER A 10 0.31 -5.93 -15.81
CA SER A 10 -0.54 -6.79 -16.63
C SER A 10 -0.13 -8.24 -16.43
N TYR A 11 -1.09 -9.08 -16.10
CA TYR A 11 -0.90 -10.52 -15.94
C TYR A 11 -2.11 -11.26 -16.49
N GLN A 12 -1.88 -12.19 -17.42
CA GLN A 12 -2.92 -12.99 -18.07
C GLN A 12 -4.10 -12.15 -18.60
N GLY A 13 -3.78 -10.98 -19.19
CA GLY A 13 -4.79 -10.10 -19.75
C GLY A 13 -5.53 -9.23 -18.75
N HIS A 14 -5.14 -9.29 -17.48
CA HIS A 14 -5.75 -8.48 -16.40
C HIS A 14 -4.78 -7.45 -15.88
N THR A 15 -5.29 -6.27 -15.53
CA THR A 15 -4.54 -5.25 -14.80
C THR A 15 -4.71 -5.51 -13.32
N VAL A 16 -3.61 -5.78 -12.64
CA VAL A 16 -3.61 -6.14 -11.21
C VAL A 16 -2.52 -5.37 -10.48
N ARG A 17 -2.64 -5.31 -9.17
CA ARG A 17 -1.67 -4.61 -8.32
C ARG A 17 -0.77 -5.60 -7.62
N VAL A 18 0.51 -5.23 -7.51
CA VAL A 18 1.50 -6.02 -6.74
C VAL A 18 1.28 -5.77 -5.25
N MET A 19 0.96 -6.82 -4.52
CA MET A 19 0.66 -6.74 -3.09
C MET A 19 1.85 -7.05 -2.20
N SER A 20 2.70 -7.99 -2.59
CA SER A 20 3.92 -8.29 -1.87
C SER A 20 4.94 -8.94 -2.80
N ILE A 21 6.21 -8.85 -2.42
CA ILE A 21 7.32 -9.50 -3.13
C ILE A 21 8.24 -10.09 -2.07
N ILE A 22 8.33 -11.42 -2.03
CA ILE A 22 9.16 -12.13 -1.06
C ILE A 22 9.82 -13.31 -1.76
N ASN A 23 11.17 -13.32 -1.78
CA ASN A 23 11.98 -14.44 -2.31
C ASN A 23 11.55 -14.91 -3.71
N GLY A 24 11.32 -13.98 -4.62
CA GLY A 24 10.94 -14.30 -6.00
C GLY A 24 9.47 -14.70 -6.17
N ILE A 25 8.68 -14.62 -5.10
CA ILE A 25 7.24 -14.84 -5.16
C ILE A 25 6.54 -13.49 -5.12
N ILE A 26 5.70 -13.22 -6.11
CA ILE A 26 4.89 -12.00 -6.17
C ILE A 26 3.46 -12.36 -5.85
N ARG A 27 2.86 -11.63 -4.92
CA ARG A 27 1.44 -11.73 -4.65
C ARG A 27 0.71 -10.62 -5.41
N LEU A 28 -0.22 -11.02 -6.28
CA LEU A 28 -1.02 -10.12 -7.10
C LEU A 28 -2.46 -10.08 -6.60
N SER A 29 -3.09 -8.92 -6.70
CA SER A 29 -4.53 -8.84 -6.48
C SER A 29 -5.25 -9.78 -7.46
N ARG A 30 -6.29 -10.47 -7.00
CA ARG A 30 -7.08 -11.47 -7.74
C ARG A 30 -6.42 -12.84 -7.92
N PHE A 31 -5.10 -12.91 -8.14
CA PHE A 31 -4.43 -14.17 -8.48
C PHE A 31 -3.70 -14.81 -7.30
N GLY A 32 -3.47 -14.05 -6.23
CA GLY A 32 -2.68 -14.54 -5.11
C GLY A 32 -1.20 -14.63 -5.42
N ALA A 33 -0.51 -15.58 -4.78
CA ALA A 33 0.94 -15.72 -4.90
C ALA A 33 1.32 -16.50 -6.16
N ILE A 34 2.24 -15.94 -6.95
CA ILE A 34 2.79 -16.57 -8.14
C ILE A 34 4.31 -16.42 -8.14
N TYR A 35 5.01 -17.28 -8.88
CA TYR A 35 6.43 -17.10 -9.11
C TYR A 35 6.64 -15.95 -10.09
N PHE A 36 7.63 -15.11 -9.80
CA PHE A 36 7.96 -14.01 -10.70
C PHE A 36 8.50 -14.54 -12.03
N ASP A 37 7.88 -14.12 -13.12
CA ASP A 37 8.31 -14.43 -14.48
C ASP A 37 8.17 -13.18 -15.33
N GLU A 38 9.29 -12.59 -15.69
CA GLU A 38 9.34 -11.36 -16.48
C GLU A 38 8.63 -11.47 -17.83
N THR A 39 8.51 -12.69 -18.37
CA THR A 39 7.83 -12.90 -19.66
C THR A 39 6.32 -12.82 -19.54
N LYS A 40 5.78 -12.98 -18.32
CA LYS A 40 4.33 -13.03 -18.07
C LYS A 40 3.79 -11.79 -17.40
N ILE A 41 4.65 -10.98 -16.80
CA ILE A 41 4.27 -9.79 -16.05
C ILE A 41 4.85 -8.57 -16.72
N GLN A 42 4.00 -7.61 -17.07
CA GLN A 42 4.42 -6.34 -17.65
C GLN A 42 4.03 -5.18 -16.74
N LEU A 43 4.98 -4.30 -16.47
CA LEU A 43 4.71 -3.08 -15.70
C LEU A 43 3.83 -2.14 -16.53
N ILE A 44 2.70 -1.71 -15.96
CA ILE A 44 1.81 -0.71 -16.57
C ILE A 44 2.12 0.66 -15.98
N GLU A 45 2.11 0.77 -14.66
CA GLU A 45 2.33 2.03 -13.97
C GLU A 45 3.06 1.79 -12.66
N SER A 46 4.17 2.50 -12.47
CA SER A 46 4.93 2.43 -11.22
C SER A 46 4.39 3.46 -10.24
N VAL A 47 4.11 3.00 -9.02
CA VAL A 47 3.62 3.87 -7.96
C VAL A 47 4.80 4.61 -7.35
N ASN A 48 4.69 5.93 -7.27
CA ASN A 48 5.63 6.75 -6.52
C ASN A 48 5.23 6.70 -5.05
N ILE A 49 5.98 5.92 -4.24
CA ILE A 49 5.68 5.72 -2.84
C ILE A 49 6.27 6.86 -2.02
N PRO A 50 5.45 7.71 -1.38
CA PRO A 50 5.98 8.76 -0.53
C PRO A 50 6.67 8.16 0.69
N LYS A 51 7.77 8.77 1.09
CA LYS A 51 8.45 8.42 2.34
C LYS A 51 7.94 9.33 3.44
N PHE A 52 7.21 8.76 4.38
CA PHE A 52 6.69 9.49 5.53
C PHE A 52 7.69 9.46 6.68
N LYS A 53 7.66 10.51 7.49
CA LYS A 53 8.48 10.67 8.69
C LYS A 53 7.61 10.60 9.93
N ASN A 54 8.24 10.35 11.07
CA ASN A 54 7.56 10.40 12.36
C ASN A 54 6.91 11.78 12.57
N ASN A 55 5.67 11.77 13.04
CA ASN A 55 4.84 12.96 13.26
C ASN A 55 4.33 13.65 11.99
N ASP A 56 4.53 13.07 10.82
CA ASP A 56 3.92 13.61 9.61
C ASP A 56 2.40 13.50 9.67
N ARG A 57 1.73 14.47 9.06
CA ARG A 57 0.29 14.42 8.84
C ARG A 57 0.04 13.79 7.48
N VAL A 58 -0.83 12.79 7.47
CA VAL A 58 -1.15 12.04 6.25
C VAL A 58 -2.66 11.88 6.13
N PHE A 59 -3.10 11.60 4.92
CA PHE A 59 -4.49 11.30 4.60
C PHE A 59 -4.64 9.78 4.47
N VAL A 60 -5.63 9.20 5.14
CA VAL A 60 -5.92 7.76 5.01
C VAL A 60 -6.82 7.57 3.80
N ARG A 61 -6.30 6.85 2.80
CA ARG A 61 -6.97 6.67 1.51
C ARG A 61 -8.23 5.81 1.64
N ASP A 62 -9.20 6.10 0.78
CA ASP A 62 -10.32 5.19 0.58
C ASP A 62 -9.88 4.07 -0.35
N ILE A 63 -9.75 2.87 0.21
CA ILE A 63 -9.25 1.69 -0.48
C ILE A 63 -10.39 0.67 -0.57
N PRO A 64 -10.55 -0.03 -1.72
CA PRO A 64 -11.54 -1.10 -1.82
C PRO A 64 -11.38 -2.14 -0.72
N ASP A 65 -12.49 -2.65 -0.18
CA ASP A 65 -12.47 -3.60 0.93
C ASP A 65 -11.61 -4.84 0.64
N GLU A 66 -11.64 -5.33 -0.60
CA GLU A 66 -10.85 -6.48 -1.00
C GLU A 66 -9.35 -6.23 -1.01
N GLU A 67 -8.92 -4.97 -1.01
CA GLU A 67 -7.50 -4.61 -1.00
C GLU A 67 -6.97 -4.21 0.37
N LYS A 68 -7.84 -3.94 1.34
CA LYS A 68 -7.44 -3.37 2.64
C LYS A 68 -6.42 -4.21 3.40
N SER A 69 -6.55 -5.52 3.39
CA SER A 69 -5.67 -6.41 4.14
C SER A 69 -4.55 -7.01 3.30
N GLU A 70 -4.39 -6.58 2.04
CA GLU A 70 -3.51 -7.25 1.10
C GLU A 70 -2.08 -6.69 1.01
N TYR A 71 -1.86 -5.50 1.53
CA TYR A 71 -0.53 -4.86 1.47
C TYR A 71 0.42 -5.33 2.57
N GLY A 72 0.27 -6.58 3.03
CA GLY A 72 1.12 -7.13 4.08
C GLY A 72 0.82 -6.55 5.46
N CYS A 73 -0.27 -5.83 5.60
CA CYS A 73 -0.71 -5.21 6.84
C CYS A 73 -2.17 -5.55 7.09
N PHE A 74 -2.44 -6.04 8.31
CA PHE A 74 -3.80 -6.41 8.71
C PHE A 74 -4.71 -5.18 8.74
N TRP A 75 -5.95 -5.33 8.28
CA TRP A 75 -6.97 -4.28 8.39
C TRP A 75 -8.10 -4.75 9.30
N ASP A 76 -8.37 -3.98 10.36
CA ASP A 76 -9.46 -4.22 11.29
C ASP A 76 -10.57 -3.18 11.08
N ARG A 77 -11.80 -3.52 11.47
CA ARG A 77 -12.93 -2.57 11.39
C ARG A 77 -12.68 -1.29 12.17
N GLY A 78 -11.91 -1.36 13.26
CA GLY A 78 -11.53 -0.17 14.03
C GLY A 78 -10.70 0.83 13.24
N MET A 79 -10.11 0.40 12.12
CA MET A 79 -9.34 1.28 11.25
C MET A 79 -10.21 2.05 10.25
N ASP A 80 -11.45 1.61 10.02
CA ASP A 80 -12.36 2.23 9.04
C ASP A 80 -12.67 3.68 9.39
N LYS A 81 -12.68 4.03 10.67
CA LYS A 81 -12.99 5.40 11.12
C LYS A 81 -11.96 6.44 10.68
N TYR A 82 -10.76 5.98 10.29
CA TYR A 82 -9.69 6.88 9.83
C TYR A 82 -9.74 7.15 8.35
N VAL A 83 -10.47 6.34 7.58
CA VAL A 83 -10.59 6.51 6.13
C VAL A 83 -11.15 7.88 5.81
N GLY A 84 -10.47 8.62 4.93
CA GLY A 84 -10.87 9.98 4.58
C GLY A 84 -10.44 11.05 5.57
N GLU A 85 -9.72 10.68 6.64
CA GLU A 85 -9.28 11.62 7.67
C GLU A 85 -7.81 11.95 7.53
N ILE A 86 -7.45 13.15 8.00
CA ILE A 86 -6.05 13.58 8.13
C ILE A 86 -5.60 13.21 9.54
N VAL A 87 -4.54 12.41 9.63
CA VAL A 87 -4.04 11.90 10.91
C VAL A 87 -2.54 12.13 11.03
N THR A 88 -2.05 12.11 12.25
CA THR A 88 -0.61 12.17 12.55
C THR A 88 -0.10 10.75 12.78
N ILE A 89 0.98 10.39 12.10
CA ILE A 89 1.55 9.06 12.17
C ILE A 89 2.77 8.99 13.07
N CYS A 90 2.99 7.79 13.65
CA CYS A 90 4.23 7.43 14.31
C CYS A 90 4.92 6.35 13.50
N THR A 91 6.23 6.47 13.32
CA THR A 91 6.99 5.45 12.60
C THR A 91 7.23 4.24 13.49
N ASP A 92 7.29 3.05 12.86
CA ASP A 92 7.72 1.83 13.51
C ASP A 92 9.20 1.59 13.16
N THR A 93 10.07 1.58 14.17
CA THR A 93 11.50 1.41 13.96
C THR A 93 11.88 0.04 13.40
N LYS A 94 11.03 -0.96 13.60
CA LYS A 94 11.28 -2.32 13.13
C LYS A 94 10.75 -2.57 11.72
N ARG A 95 9.78 -1.75 11.27
CA ARG A 95 9.12 -1.92 9.99
C ARG A 95 8.92 -0.55 9.34
N PRO A 96 9.87 -0.09 8.53
CA PRO A 96 9.84 1.25 7.97
C PRO A 96 8.68 1.51 6.99
N ASP A 97 8.03 0.46 6.51
CA ASP A 97 6.86 0.55 5.63
C ASP A 97 5.53 0.61 6.40
N ARG A 98 5.56 0.59 7.72
CA ARG A 98 4.37 0.63 8.58
C ARG A 98 4.39 1.83 9.50
N PHE A 99 3.20 2.38 9.71
CA PHE A 99 3.00 3.55 10.54
C PHE A 99 1.89 3.30 11.54
N LYS A 100 2.01 3.86 12.73
CA LYS A 100 1.01 3.70 13.79
C LYS A 100 0.11 4.92 13.85
N ILE A 101 -1.18 4.67 13.94
CA ILE A 101 -2.20 5.67 14.22
C ILE A 101 -3.07 5.10 15.34
N ASP A 102 -3.01 5.70 16.52
CA ASP A 102 -3.77 5.26 17.71
C ASP A 102 -3.63 3.76 18.00
N GLY A 103 -2.42 3.21 17.84
CA GLY A 103 -2.14 1.81 18.07
C GLY A 103 -2.44 0.87 16.90
N TRP A 104 -3.11 1.36 15.86
CA TRP A 104 -3.33 0.62 14.63
C TRP A 104 -2.15 0.76 13.67
N HIS A 105 -1.83 -0.31 12.96
CA HIS A 105 -0.75 -0.31 11.98
C HIS A 105 -1.29 -0.13 10.58
N PHE A 106 -0.79 0.88 9.88
CA PHE A 106 -1.12 1.15 8.49
C PHE A 106 0.12 0.98 7.62
N ASN A 107 -0.08 0.44 6.43
CA ASN A 107 0.98 0.37 5.42
C ASN A 107 1.06 1.69 4.66
N THR A 108 2.22 1.99 4.09
CA THR A 108 2.42 3.18 3.25
C THR A 108 1.33 3.34 2.17
N TYR A 109 0.84 2.24 1.61
CA TYR A 109 -0.17 2.28 0.54
C TYR A 109 -1.55 2.67 1.01
N HIS A 110 -1.82 2.59 2.32
CA HIS A 110 -3.07 3.07 2.89
C HIS A 110 -3.07 4.59 3.05
N LEU A 111 -1.92 5.24 2.86
CA LEU A 111 -1.71 6.64 3.21
C LEU A 111 -1.29 7.43 1.98
N GLU A 112 -1.62 8.71 1.98
CA GLU A 112 -1.11 9.65 0.98
C GLU A 112 -0.73 10.99 1.63
N PRO A 113 0.17 11.77 1.00
CA PRO A 113 0.55 13.06 1.53
C PRO A 113 -0.64 14.01 1.62
N VAL A 114 -0.68 14.82 2.67
CA VAL A 114 -1.66 15.91 2.77
C VAL A 114 -1.26 16.99 1.76
N ARG A 115 -2.21 17.37 0.93
CA ARG A 115 -2.01 18.44 -0.07
C ARG A 115 -2.40 19.78 0.55
N ASP A 116 -1.85 20.87 0.01
CA ASP A 116 -2.08 22.21 0.55
C ASP A 116 -3.58 22.55 0.62
N TYR A 117 -4.36 22.13 -0.37
CA TYR A 117 -5.80 22.42 -0.39
C TYR A 117 -6.61 21.55 0.60
N ASP A 118 -6.05 20.50 1.14
CA ASP A 118 -6.71 19.64 2.13
C ASP A 118 -6.66 20.26 3.55
N ILE A 119 -5.87 21.29 3.74
CA ILE A 119 -5.60 21.90 5.05
C ILE A 119 -6.52 23.09 5.34
N ILE A 120 -7.26 23.54 4.38
CA ILE A 120 -8.13 24.72 4.49
C ILE A 120 -9.36 24.45 5.33
#